data_92e17157db406fdd5b7670c3a59a3149
#
_entry.id   92e17157db406fdd5b7670c3a59a3149
#
_cell.length_a   1.000
_cell.length_b   1.000
_cell.length_c   1.000
_cell.angle_alpha   90.00
_cell.angle_beta   90.00
_cell.angle_gamma   90.00
#
_symmetry.space_group_name_H-M   'P 1'
#
loop_
_entity.id
_entity.type
_entity.pdbx_description
1 polymer ?
#
loop_
_entity_poly.entity_id
_entity_poly.type
_entity_poly.pdbx_seq_one_letter_code
_entity_poly.pdbx_strand_id
1 'polypeptide(L)'
;DLNIVCAHGADNISDSEWFYAGGTPIFNSKRAVGPGKVLVLFVCHSGSITHQYYDHTMHTIIKRYLRMGYSSVVAPMWSLNTEITKIWLPVFMEIVDAGGYMVDAVFQANMEVKKQFITPSAWACLHLFGNPYMKIADKPILIVE
;
A
#
# COMPACT_ATOMS: atom_id res chain seq x y z
N ASP A 1 -9.66 6.57 -9.63
CA ASP A 1 -9.55 6.95 -8.23
C ASP A 1 -8.75 5.98 -7.33
N LEU A 2 -8.56 4.73 -7.77
CA LEU A 2 -7.72 3.72 -7.13
C LEU A 2 -6.49 3.46 -8.00
N ASN A 3 -5.31 3.64 -7.43
CA ASN A 3 -4.03 3.30 -8.06
C ASN A 3 -3.40 2.13 -7.30
N ILE A 4 -2.91 1.15 -8.03
CA ILE A 4 -2.20 -0.01 -7.47
C ILE A 4 -0.80 -0.04 -8.07
N VAL A 5 0.21 -0.07 -7.22
CA VAL A 5 1.62 -0.13 -7.62
C VAL A 5 2.23 -1.42 -7.11
N CYS A 6 2.81 -2.19 -8.02
CA CYS A 6 3.59 -3.39 -7.72
C CYS A 6 5.04 -3.15 -8.15
N ALA A 7 5.94 -3.06 -7.19
CA ALA A 7 7.36 -2.82 -7.46
C ALA A 7 8.25 -3.37 -6.35
N HIS A 8 9.55 -3.45 -6.60
CA HIS A 8 10.51 -3.79 -5.55
C HIS A 8 10.75 -2.59 -4.64
N GLY A 9 10.65 -2.79 -3.33
CA GLY A 9 11.07 -1.81 -2.34
C GLY A 9 12.59 -1.74 -2.23
N ALA A 10 13.11 -0.62 -1.73
CA ALA A 10 14.51 -0.51 -1.39
C ALA A 10 14.83 -1.32 -0.12
N ASP A 11 15.93 -2.07 -0.15
CA ASP A 11 16.39 -2.86 1.01
C ASP A 11 16.99 -1.99 2.11
N ASN A 12 17.24 -0.72 1.81
CA ASN A 12 17.93 0.20 2.70
C ASN A 12 17.00 1.31 3.19
N ILE A 13 17.00 1.55 4.51
CA ILE A 13 16.18 2.58 5.15
C ILE A 13 16.47 3.98 4.61
N SER A 14 17.71 4.27 4.22
CA SER A 14 18.09 5.55 3.60
C SER A 14 17.47 5.76 2.22
N ASP A 15 17.11 4.67 1.54
CA ASP A 15 16.54 4.67 0.19
C ASP A 15 15.04 4.41 0.18
N SER A 16 14.38 4.49 1.34
CA SER A 16 12.93 4.24 1.49
C SER A 16 12.03 5.16 0.64
N GLU A 17 12.58 6.21 0.08
CA GLU A 17 11.89 7.11 -0.84
C GLU A 17 11.83 6.59 -2.28
N TRP A 18 12.52 5.47 -2.57
CA TRP A 18 12.62 4.89 -3.88
C TRP A 18 11.98 3.52 -3.93
N PHE A 19 11.44 3.17 -5.06
CA PHE A 19 11.11 1.80 -5.41
C PHE A 19 11.64 1.48 -6.82
N TYR A 20 11.72 0.20 -7.15
CA TYR A 20 12.32 -0.25 -8.39
C TYR A 20 11.27 -0.90 -9.28
N ALA A 21 11.13 -0.40 -10.50
CA ALA A 21 10.34 -1.02 -11.55
C ALA A 21 11.27 -1.49 -12.67
N GLY A 22 11.23 -2.78 -13.00
CA GLY A 22 12.10 -3.36 -14.03
C GLY A 22 13.60 -3.16 -13.78
N GLY A 23 14.04 -3.10 -12.51
CA GLY A 23 15.45 -2.85 -12.15
C GLY A 23 15.87 -1.38 -12.19
N THR A 24 15.00 -0.47 -12.58
CA THR A 24 15.27 0.99 -12.60
C THR A 24 14.75 1.63 -11.32
N PRO A 25 15.55 2.42 -10.60
CA PRO A 25 15.09 3.16 -9.43
C PRO A 25 14.10 4.25 -9.87
N ILE A 26 12.93 4.26 -9.25
CA ILE A 26 11.92 5.28 -9.47
C ILE A 26 11.75 6.06 -8.19
N PHE A 27 12.00 7.35 -8.26
CA PHE A 27 11.72 8.23 -7.14
C PHE A 27 10.22 8.25 -6.88
N ASN A 28 9.85 8.06 -5.63
CA ASN A 28 8.47 7.99 -5.18
C ASN A 28 7.77 9.35 -5.30
N SER A 29 7.44 9.74 -6.51
CA SER A 29 6.90 11.03 -6.88
C SER A 29 5.50 10.91 -7.48
N LYS A 30 4.75 12.00 -7.44
CA LYS A 30 3.43 12.11 -8.07
C LYS A 30 3.45 11.74 -9.57
N ARG A 31 4.56 11.97 -10.26
CA ARG A 31 4.70 11.64 -11.69
C ARG A 31 4.75 10.13 -11.93
N ALA A 32 5.30 9.37 -10.99
CA ALA A 32 5.42 7.92 -11.11
C ALA A 32 4.07 7.21 -10.85
N VAL A 33 3.25 7.75 -9.96
CA VAL A 33 2.03 7.08 -9.49
C VAL A 33 0.75 7.74 -10.04
N GLY A 34 0.84 9.03 -10.41
CA GLY A 34 -0.31 9.80 -10.90
C GLY A 34 -1.26 10.29 -9.80
N PRO A 35 -2.34 10.97 -10.17
CA PRO A 35 -3.35 11.41 -9.23
C PRO A 35 -4.30 10.26 -8.86
N GLY A 36 -4.85 10.29 -7.65
CA GLY A 36 -5.85 9.31 -7.20
C GLY A 36 -6.36 9.64 -5.80
N LYS A 37 -7.38 8.91 -5.38
CA LYS A 37 -7.93 9.02 -4.01
C LYS A 37 -7.37 7.95 -3.09
N VAL A 38 -7.17 6.76 -3.61
CA VAL A 38 -6.63 5.61 -2.88
C VAL A 38 -5.41 5.07 -3.61
N LEU A 39 -4.36 4.76 -2.87
CA LEU A 39 -3.14 4.15 -3.36
C LEU A 39 -2.90 2.84 -2.61
N VAL A 40 -2.71 1.75 -3.34
CA VAL A 40 -2.24 0.47 -2.80
C VAL A 40 -0.83 0.23 -3.30
N LEU A 41 0.10 0.10 -2.37
CA LEU A 41 1.52 -0.14 -2.63
C LEU A 41 1.87 -1.60 -2.28
N PHE A 42 2.11 -2.42 -3.28
CA PHE A 42 2.78 -3.72 -3.09
C PHE A 42 4.28 -3.52 -3.27
N VAL A 43 4.84 -2.71 -2.40
CA VAL A 43 6.27 -2.34 -2.38
C VAL A 43 6.78 -2.63 -0.98
N CYS A 44 7.73 -3.56 -0.85
CA CYS A 44 8.28 -3.95 0.45
C CYS A 44 8.72 -2.74 1.28
N HIS A 45 8.40 -2.76 2.57
CA HIS A 45 8.75 -1.69 3.53
C HIS A 45 8.17 -0.30 3.23
N SER A 46 7.27 -0.14 2.24
CA SER A 46 6.74 1.19 1.89
C SER A 46 5.91 1.83 3.00
N GLY A 47 5.34 1.02 3.90
CA GLY A 47 4.64 1.48 5.10
C GLY A 47 5.52 1.52 6.35
N SER A 48 6.78 1.07 6.28
CA SER A 48 7.62 0.96 7.46
C SER A 48 7.97 2.34 8.03
N ILE A 49 7.98 2.45 9.35
CA ILE A 49 8.32 3.69 10.06
C ILE A 49 9.84 3.70 10.26
N THR A 50 10.56 4.60 9.62
CA THR A 50 11.97 4.83 9.92
C THR A 50 12.08 5.62 11.21
N HIS A 51 12.67 5.02 12.23
CA HIS A 51 13.05 5.71 13.44
C HIS A 51 14.29 6.57 13.17
N GLN A 52 14.09 7.79 12.74
CA GLN A 52 15.09 8.81 12.99
C GLN A 52 14.81 9.35 14.40
N TYR A 53 15.72 9.10 15.32
CA TYR A 53 15.56 9.30 16.76
C TYR A 53 15.24 10.74 17.20
N TYR A 54 15.24 11.71 16.30
CA TYR A 54 15.08 13.12 16.60
C TYR A 54 14.00 13.83 15.79
N ASP A 55 13.35 13.12 14.87
CA ASP A 55 12.28 13.70 14.10
C ASP A 55 10.99 12.89 14.33
N HIS A 56 10.03 13.51 15.02
CA HIS A 56 8.67 13.00 15.20
C HIS A 56 7.88 12.93 13.89
N THR A 57 8.54 13.00 12.76
CA THR A 57 7.91 12.86 11.44
C THR A 57 7.68 11.40 11.13
N MET A 58 6.44 10.98 11.29
CA MET A 58 5.98 9.73 10.71
C MET A 58 6.33 9.71 9.21
N HIS A 59 6.73 8.58 8.77
CA HIS A 59 7.23 8.07 7.55
C HIS A 59 7.09 8.87 6.27
N THR A 60 8.15 8.98 5.59
CA THR A 60 8.32 9.80 4.41
C THR A 60 7.47 9.40 3.22
N ILE A 61 7.32 8.11 2.90
CA ILE A 61 6.56 7.65 1.73
C ILE A 61 5.07 7.88 1.90
N ILE A 62 4.48 7.34 2.96
CA ILE A 62 3.04 7.46 3.21
C ILE A 62 2.62 8.91 3.36
N LYS A 63 3.37 9.67 4.18
CA LYS A 63 3.11 11.10 4.39
C LYS A 63 3.21 11.90 3.10
N ARG A 64 4.16 11.56 2.23
CA ARG A 64 4.30 12.19 0.92
C ARG A 64 3.06 11.98 0.05
N TYR A 65 2.55 10.75 -0.06
CA TYR A 65 1.35 10.48 -0.85
C TYR A 65 0.09 11.12 -0.25
N LEU A 66 -0.08 11.09 1.05
CA LEU A 66 -1.18 11.80 1.70
C LEU A 66 -1.10 13.32 1.44
N ARG A 67 0.10 13.92 1.45
CA ARG A 67 0.29 15.33 1.09
C ARG A 67 0.06 15.62 -0.40
N MET A 68 0.25 14.64 -1.27
CA MET A 68 -0.05 14.76 -2.68
C MET A 68 -1.55 14.70 -3.00
N GLY A 69 -2.41 14.43 -2.00
CA GLY A 69 -3.85 14.43 -2.12
C GLY A 69 -4.50 13.06 -2.10
N TYR A 70 -3.74 11.97 -1.88
CA TYR A 70 -4.36 10.68 -1.59
C TYR A 70 -5.07 10.74 -0.25
N SER A 71 -6.31 10.26 -0.21
CA SER A 71 -7.09 10.17 1.03
C SER A 71 -6.71 8.94 1.85
N SER A 72 -6.34 7.87 1.18
CA SER A 72 -5.96 6.61 1.81
C SER A 72 -4.80 5.95 1.06
N VAL A 73 -3.89 5.37 1.82
CA VAL A 73 -2.76 4.59 1.31
C VAL A 73 -2.72 3.25 2.02
N VAL A 74 -2.63 2.17 1.27
CA VAL A 74 -2.40 0.81 1.81
C VAL A 74 -0.98 0.41 1.47
N ALA A 75 -0.22 -0.01 2.47
CA ALA A 75 1.20 -0.32 2.28
C ALA A 75 1.68 -1.38 3.28
N PRO A 76 2.66 -2.23 2.88
CA PRO A 76 3.25 -3.19 3.78
C PRO A 76 4.25 -2.53 4.74
N MET A 77 4.20 -2.92 6.01
CA MET A 77 5.11 -2.43 7.05
C MET A 77 6.50 -3.06 6.95
N TRP A 78 6.62 -4.22 6.31
CA TRP A 78 7.86 -4.99 6.12
C TRP A 78 7.84 -5.71 4.77
N SER A 79 8.75 -6.66 4.58
CA SER A 79 8.83 -7.42 3.33
C SER A 79 7.52 -8.19 3.08
N LEU A 80 7.00 -8.05 1.87
CA LEU A 80 5.76 -8.66 1.43
C LEU A 80 6.05 -9.91 0.59
N ASN A 81 5.47 -11.04 0.98
CA ASN A 81 5.47 -12.23 0.15
C ASN A 81 4.42 -12.09 -0.96
N THR A 82 4.80 -12.37 -2.21
CA THR A 82 3.92 -12.29 -3.37
C THR A 82 2.69 -13.21 -3.29
N GLU A 83 2.80 -14.34 -2.58
CA GLU A 83 1.66 -15.23 -2.36
C GLU A 83 0.55 -14.56 -1.53
N ILE A 84 0.93 -13.70 -0.59
CA ILE A 84 -0.04 -12.89 0.18
C ILE A 84 -0.83 -11.98 -0.76
N THR A 85 -0.17 -11.34 -1.71
CA THR A 85 -0.81 -10.43 -2.67
C THR A 85 -1.88 -11.16 -3.50
N LYS A 86 -1.62 -12.38 -3.91
CA LYS A 86 -2.55 -13.21 -4.71
C LYS A 86 -3.84 -13.54 -3.96
N ILE A 87 -3.78 -13.67 -2.64
CA ILE A 87 -4.93 -13.94 -1.78
C ILE A 87 -5.63 -12.62 -1.42
N TRP A 88 -4.85 -11.62 -1.06
CA TRP A 88 -5.32 -10.36 -0.50
C TRP A 88 -6.07 -9.50 -1.53
N LEU A 89 -5.48 -9.34 -2.74
CA LEU A 89 -5.98 -8.40 -3.73
C LEU A 89 -7.39 -8.74 -4.26
N PRO A 90 -7.74 -10.00 -4.57
CA PRO A 90 -9.09 -10.32 -5.03
C PRO A 90 -10.17 -9.97 -4.01
N VAL A 91 -9.94 -10.26 -2.73
CA VAL A 91 -10.88 -9.96 -1.64
C VAL A 91 -11.02 -8.46 -1.43
N PHE A 92 -9.89 -7.73 -1.44
CA PHE A 92 -9.90 -6.28 -1.35
C PHE A 92 -10.72 -5.66 -2.48
N MET A 93 -10.49 -6.10 -3.73
CA MET A 93 -11.20 -5.58 -4.90
C MET A 93 -12.69 -5.90 -4.87
N GLU A 94 -13.09 -7.09 -4.45
CA GLU A 94 -14.51 -7.45 -4.30
C GLU A 94 -15.27 -6.47 -3.41
N ILE A 95 -14.69 -6.10 -2.27
CA ILE A 95 -15.31 -5.17 -1.32
C ILE A 95 -15.32 -3.73 -1.88
N VAL A 96 -14.23 -3.32 -2.53
CA VAL A 96 -14.12 -2.00 -3.16
C VAL A 96 -15.15 -1.85 -4.29
N ASP A 97 -15.30 -2.86 -5.13
CA ASP A 97 -16.25 -2.86 -6.25
C ASP A 97 -17.71 -2.89 -5.76
N ALA A 98 -17.96 -3.49 -4.60
CA ALA A 98 -19.25 -3.45 -3.92
C ALA A 98 -19.53 -2.09 -3.23
N GLY A 99 -18.62 -1.12 -3.30
CA GLY A 99 -18.76 0.19 -2.66
C GLY A 99 -18.52 0.17 -1.15
N GLY A 100 -17.76 -0.80 -0.65
CA GLY A 100 -17.37 -0.90 0.76
C GLY A 100 -16.36 0.16 1.19
N TYR A 101 -16.19 0.32 2.49
CA TYR A 101 -15.17 1.20 3.05
C TYR A 101 -13.77 0.59 2.95
N MET A 102 -12.75 1.44 2.84
CA MET A 102 -11.35 0.99 2.79
C MET A 102 -10.94 0.18 4.01
N VAL A 103 -11.40 0.55 5.20
CA VAL A 103 -11.12 -0.21 6.43
C VAL A 103 -11.67 -1.64 6.35
N ASP A 104 -12.89 -1.82 5.82
CA ASP A 104 -13.51 -3.14 5.69
C ASP A 104 -12.78 -3.97 4.62
N ALA A 105 -12.43 -3.35 3.49
CA ALA A 105 -11.69 -4.01 2.42
C ALA A 105 -10.34 -4.54 2.90
N VAL A 106 -9.55 -3.70 3.58
CA VAL A 106 -8.24 -4.10 4.13
C VAL A 106 -8.39 -5.15 5.22
N PHE A 107 -9.35 -4.99 6.14
CA PHE A 107 -9.58 -5.93 7.21
C PHE A 107 -9.97 -7.31 6.69
N GLN A 108 -10.96 -7.40 5.80
CA GLN A 108 -11.41 -8.67 5.25
C GLN A 108 -10.33 -9.37 4.43
N ALA A 109 -9.57 -8.61 3.63
CA ALA A 109 -8.45 -9.14 2.88
C ALA A 109 -7.35 -9.70 3.80
N ASN A 110 -7.01 -9.00 4.90
CA ASN A 110 -6.08 -9.51 5.90
C ASN A 110 -6.61 -10.79 6.60
N MET A 111 -7.92 -10.84 6.89
CA MET A 111 -8.53 -12.03 7.48
C MET A 111 -8.53 -13.24 6.52
N GLU A 112 -8.66 -13.01 5.22
CA GLU A 112 -8.53 -14.09 4.23
C GLU A 112 -7.11 -14.65 4.17
N VAL A 113 -6.11 -13.78 4.19
CA VAL A 113 -4.69 -14.19 4.30
C VAL A 113 -4.45 -15.01 5.57
N LYS A 114 -5.05 -14.61 6.71
CA LYS A 114 -4.91 -15.31 7.99
C LYS A 114 -5.38 -16.75 7.97
N LYS A 115 -6.33 -17.10 7.10
CA LYS A 115 -6.79 -18.50 6.96
C LYS A 115 -5.71 -19.44 6.44
N GLN A 116 -4.76 -18.91 5.65
CA GLN A 116 -3.67 -19.69 5.04
C GLN A 116 -2.32 -19.44 5.72
N PHE A 117 -2.11 -18.24 6.25
CA PHE A 117 -0.87 -17.81 6.89
C PHE A 117 -1.17 -17.35 8.32
N ILE A 118 -0.93 -18.21 9.29
CA ILE A 118 -1.28 -17.97 10.70
C ILE A 118 -0.35 -16.97 11.42
N THR A 119 0.83 -16.72 10.86
CA THR A 119 1.80 -15.79 11.46
C THR A 119 1.37 -14.34 11.27
N PRO A 120 1.37 -13.49 12.31
CA PRO A 120 0.99 -12.08 12.20
C PRO A 120 1.82 -11.30 11.17
N SER A 121 3.09 -11.63 10.99
CA SER A 121 3.93 -11.01 9.96
C SER A 121 3.44 -11.23 8.52
N ALA A 122 2.62 -12.24 8.29
CA ALA A 122 2.01 -12.47 6.99
C ALA A 122 0.67 -11.74 6.86
N TRP A 123 -0.32 -12.07 7.70
CA TRP A 123 -1.68 -11.55 7.54
C TRP A 123 -1.85 -10.11 8.00
N ALA A 124 -0.99 -9.59 8.87
CA ALA A 124 -1.00 -8.20 9.31
C ALA A 124 0.04 -7.34 8.59
N CYS A 125 0.53 -7.75 7.41
CA CYS A 125 1.57 -7.04 6.69
C CYS A 125 1.06 -5.72 6.07
N LEU A 126 -0.14 -5.74 5.48
CA LEU A 126 -0.71 -4.60 4.80
C LEU A 126 -1.56 -3.75 5.74
N HIS A 127 -1.19 -2.48 5.85
CA HIS A 127 -1.81 -1.50 6.74
C HIS A 127 -2.47 -0.38 5.95
N LEU A 128 -3.58 0.13 6.48
CA LEU A 128 -4.28 1.29 5.96
C LEU A 128 -3.82 2.57 6.70
N PHE A 129 -3.47 3.58 5.93
CA PHE A 129 -3.11 4.91 6.41
C PHE A 129 -4.06 5.96 5.80
N GLY A 130 -4.46 6.96 6.56
CA GLY A 130 -5.34 8.02 6.12
C GLY A 130 -6.81 7.76 6.45
N ASN A 131 -7.72 8.07 5.52
CA ASN A 131 -9.16 8.00 5.76
C ASN A 131 -9.69 6.55 5.67
N PRO A 132 -10.14 5.93 6.78
CA PRO A 132 -10.66 4.56 6.77
C PRO A 132 -12.04 4.45 6.10
N TYR A 133 -12.78 5.53 6.05
CA TYR A 133 -14.14 5.57 5.49
C TYR A 133 -14.19 6.02 4.03
N MET A 134 -13.03 6.00 3.35
CA MET A 134 -12.98 6.27 1.93
C MET A 134 -13.69 5.17 1.15
N LYS A 135 -14.45 5.56 0.11
CA LYS A 135 -15.07 4.68 -0.88
C LYS A 135 -14.60 5.05 -2.27
N ILE A 136 -14.51 4.08 -3.14
CA ILE A 136 -14.27 4.28 -4.57
C ILE A 136 -15.64 4.26 -5.26
N ALA A 137 -16.01 5.38 -5.89
CA ALA A 137 -17.29 5.50 -6.60
C ALA A 137 -17.22 4.98 -8.06
N ASP A 138 -16.02 4.97 -8.64
CA ASP A 138 -15.78 4.61 -10.03
C ASP A 138 -14.92 3.36 -10.15
N LYS A 139 -15.00 2.66 -11.29
CA LYS A 139 -14.21 1.46 -11.54
C LYS A 139 -12.71 1.73 -11.40
N PRO A 140 -11.95 0.84 -10.78
CA PRO A 140 -10.52 1.01 -10.59
C PRO A 140 -9.78 1.03 -11.93
N ILE A 141 -8.80 1.91 -12.03
CA ILE A 141 -7.82 1.90 -13.12
C ILE A 141 -6.62 1.08 -12.63
N LEU A 142 -6.44 -0.08 -13.21
CA LEU A 142 -5.29 -0.93 -12.94
C LEU A 142 -4.12 -0.43 -13.80
N ILE A 143 -3.08 0.08 -13.17
CA ILE A 143 -1.81 0.32 -13.84
C ILE A 143 -0.89 -0.85 -13.45
N VAL A 144 -0.70 -1.76 -14.39
CA VAL A 144 0.27 -2.87 -14.28
C VAL A 144 1.47 -2.49 -15.12
N GLU A 145 2.61 -2.32 -14.50
CA GLU A 145 3.90 -2.29 -15.18
C GLU A 145 4.73 -3.53 -14.81
#